data_e53b8c6291cf8a6935f23e6a99f5e2fa
#
_entry.id   e53b8c6291cf8a6935f23e6a99f5e2fa
#
_cell.length_a   1.000
_cell.length_b   1.000
_cell.length_c   1.000
_cell.angle_alpha   90.00
_cell.angle_beta   90.00
_cell.angle_gamma   90.00
#
_symmetry.space_group_name_H-M   'P 1'
#
loop_
_entity.id
_entity.type
_entity.pdbx_description
1 polymer ?
#
loop_
_entity_poly.entity_id
_entity_poly.type
_entity_poly.pdbx_seq_one_letter_code
_entity_poly.pdbx_strand_id
1 'polypeptide(L)'
;MCIRDRALNAGVEAARAGDAGRGFAVVASEVGRLAERVNAATSDIGRHTGEMLELVDSTQRQTGTLREDVDASGAVLDKTRQDFQHFVRDFDSMNRQVGEVVQAIGEVDATNHGMSQDVSRIAALSADVRERVASMSGEIDRIRRQTESVQEVLSDMRTGNTAFDRLSETLDAFRLAAIRLLDHARERGLDVFDRHYQRIAGSEPPRYHTAYDRGIDEALTRLLDRVLEAVPGGSYALLVDARGYAPAHNSRYSHPPSGDPAQDIARSRHKRIFDDPVGARLAANTETLLFQTYSRDTGEIVNDISVPLFLDGEHWGAVRIGLDYVRFQATLDAGEPARPVVAAAG
;
A
#
# COMPACT_ATOMS: atom_id res chain seq x y z
N MET A 1 -21.01 -15.46 16.17
CA MET A 1 -20.40 -15.07 17.48
C MET A 1 -19.00 -14.59 17.21
N CYS A 2 -18.74 -13.30 17.38
CA CYS A 2 -17.44 -12.70 17.00
C CYS A 2 -16.38 -12.98 18.09
N ILE A 3 -15.10 -12.83 17.73
CA ILE A 3 -13.97 -13.04 18.67
C ILE A 3 -14.09 -12.09 19.86
N ARG A 4 -14.61 -10.87 19.64
CA ARG A 4 -14.88 -9.88 20.69
C ARG A 4 -15.85 -10.42 21.74
N ASP A 5 -16.96 -11.06 21.31
CA ASP A 5 -17.96 -11.61 22.24
C ASP A 5 -17.33 -12.74 23.06
N ARG A 6 -16.44 -13.53 22.45
CA ARG A 6 -15.68 -14.58 23.15
C ARG A 6 -14.68 -13.99 24.14
N ALA A 7 -13.99 -12.92 23.75
CA ALA A 7 -13.07 -12.21 24.61
C ALA A 7 -13.79 -11.54 25.79
N LEU A 8 -14.94 -10.91 25.52
CA LEU A 8 -15.79 -10.33 26.57
C LEU A 8 -16.29 -11.42 27.55
N ASN A 9 -16.77 -12.54 27.03
CA ASN A 9 -17.22 -13.67 27.86
C ASN A 9 -16.05 -14.27 28.66
N ALA A 10 -14.87 -14.39 28.07
CA ALA A 10 -13.65 -14.83 28.74
C ALA A 10 -13.22 -13.83 29.84
N GLY A 11 -13.35 -12.54 29.57
CA GLY A 11 -13.11 -11.47 30.57
C GLY A 11 -14.05 -11.52 31.75
N VAL A 12 -15.34 -11.74 31.47
CA VAL A 12 -16.38 -11.92 32.51
C VAL A 12 -16.08 -13.16 33.34
N GLU A 13 -15.73 -14.29 32.72
CA GLU A 13 -15.42 -15.52 33.43
C GLU A 13 -14.09 -15.43 34.21
N ALA A 14 -13.11 -14.72 33.67
CA ALA A 14 -11.87 -14.39 34.37
C ALA A 14 -12.13 -13.48 35.60
N ALA A 15 -13.00 -12.49 35.47
CA ALA A 15 -13.43 -11.65 36.61
C ALA A 15 -14.20 -12.48 37.68
N ARG A 16 -14.95 -13.47 37.24
CA ARG A 16 -15.69 -14.40 38.12
C ARG A 16 -14.77 -15.33 38.92
N ALA A 17 -13.58 -15.63 38.35
CA ALA A 17 -12.56 -16.43 39.02
C ALA A 17 -11.71 -15.65 40.03
N GLY A 18 -11.98 -14.36 40.25
CA GLY A 18 -11.30 -13.52 41.24
C GLY A 18 -9.80 -13.40 40.99
N ASP A 19 -8.98 -13.48 42.05
CA ASP A 19 -7.53 -13.32 41.98
C ASP A 19 -6.84 -14.37 41.08
N ALA A 20 -7.39 -15.58 40.99
CA ALA A 20 -6.89 -16.63 40.10
C ALA A 20 -7.15 -16.33 38.62
N GLY A 21 -8.12 -15.48 38.32
CA GLY A 21 -8.47 -15.09 36.96
C GLY A 21 -7.75 -13.83 36.46
N ARG A 22 -6.95 -13.13 37.25
CA ARG A 22 -6.32 -11.84 36.89
C ARG A 22 -5.50 -11.90 35.63
N GLY A 23 -4.69 -12.95 35.46
CA GLY A 23 -3.91 -13.16 34.24
C GLY A 23 -4.78 -13.36 33.00
N PHE A 24 -5.86 -14.15 33.17
CA PHE A 24 -6.83 -14.40 32.11
C PHE A 24 -7.66 -13.15 31.77
N ALA A 25 -8.00 -12.32 32.76
CA ALA A 25 -8.70 -11.06 32.53
C ALA A 25 -7.89 -10.09 31.68
N VAL A 26 -6.57 -10.00 31.91
CA VAL A 26 -5.64 -9.19 31.10
C VAL A 26 -5.57 -9.74 29.66
N VAL A 27 -5.44 -11.06 29.53
CA VAL A 27 -5.42 -11.72 28.20
C VAL A 27 -6.75 -11.50 27.46
N ALA A 28 -7.87 -11.69 28.15
CA ALA A 28 -9.20 -11.48 27.58
C ALA A 28 -9.41 -10.01 27.13
N SER A 29 -9.01 -9.04 27.97
CA SER A 29 -9.02 -7.61 27.62
C SER A 29 -8.16 -7.33 26.41
N GLU A 30 -6.98 -7.94 26.35
CA GLU A 30 -6.03 -7.77 25.23
C GLU A 30 -6.54 -8.44 23.95
N VAL A 31 -7.17 -9.62 24.04
CA VAL A 31 -7.86 -10.28 22.92
C VAL A 31 -9.07 -9.45 22.46
N GLY A 32 -9.80 -8.82 23.39
CA GLY A 32 -10.89 -7.90 23.08
C GLY A 32 -10.41 -6.69 22.28
N ARG A 33 -9.35 -6.01 22.76
CA ARG A 33 -8.69 -4.90 22.05
C ARG A 33 -8.10 -5.33 20.71
N LEU A 34 -7.53 -6.53 20.65
CA LEU A 34 -7.04 -7.12 19.41
C LEU A 34 -8.18 -7.35 18.41
N ALA A 35 -9.30 -7.89 18.88
CA ALA A 35 -10.50 -8.10 18.06
C ALA A 35 -11.09 -6.78 17.54
N GLU A 36 -11.06 -5.71 18.34
CA GLU A 36 -11.49 -4.37 17.94
C GLU A 36 -10.56 -3.80 16.86
N ARG A 37 -9.24 -3.95 17.05
CA ARG A 37 -8.24 -3.54 16.02
C ARG A 37 -8.36 -4.34 14.74
N VAL A 38 -8.62 -5.66 14.83
CA VAL A 38 -8.90 -6.52 13.66
C VAL A 38 -10.15 -6.04 12.93
N ASN A 39 -11.20 -5.70 13.65
CA ASN A 39 -12.44 -5.24 13.02
C ASN A 39 -12.28 -3.89 12.33
N ALA A 40 -11.55 -2.95 12.94
CA ALA A 40 -11.23 -1.67 12.35
C ALA A 40 -10.32 -1.87 11.11
N ALA A 41 -9.27 -2.73 11.22
CA ALA A 41 -8.44 -3.13 10.09
C ALA A 41 -9.26 -3.81 8.98
N THR A 42 -10.22 -4.66 9.38
CA THR A 42 -11.09 -5.35 8.43
C THR A 42 -12.04 -4.38 7.72
N SER A 43 -12.52 -3.37 8.45
CA SER A 43 -13.34 -2.30 7.88
C SER A 43 -12.54 -1.44 6.89
N ASP A 44 -11.33 -1.05 7.26
CA ASP A 44 -10.41 -0.31 6.39
C ASP A 44 -9.97 -1.12 5.16
N ILE A 45 -9.67 -2.41 5.33
CA ILE A 45 -9.41 -3.31 4.20
C ILE A 45 -10.67 -3.45 3.34
N GLY A 46 -11.83 -3.60 3.96
CA GLY A 46 -13.09 -3.65 3.22
C GLY A 46 -13.27 -2.42 2.33
N ARG A 47 -12.98 -1.23 2.85
CA ARG A 47 -13.04 0.02 2.09
C ARG A 47 -11.99 0.09 0.99
N HIS A 48 -10.69 -0.16 1.31
CA HIS A 48 -9.64 -0.23 0.28
C HIS A 48 -9.90 -1.33 -0.74
N THR A 49 -10.52 -2.44 -0.31
CA THR A 49 -10.94 -3.47 -1.26
C THR A 49 -12.03 -2.92 -2.18
N GLY A 50 -12.92 -2.06 -1.68
CA GLY A 50 -13.93 -1.37 -2.49
C GLY A 50 -13.32 -0.38 -3.50
N GLU A 51 -12.42 0.51 -3.03
CA GLU A 51 -11.65 1.42 -3.93
C GLU A 51 -10.83 0.64 -4.93
N MET A 52 -10.24 -0.44 -4.45
CA MET A 52 -9.48 -1.33 -5.32
C MET A 52 -10.38 -2.03 -6.33
N LEU A 53 -11.57 -2.46 -5.92
CA LEU A 53 -12.56 -3.03 -6.86
C LEU A 53 -13.01 -1.98 -7.87
N GLU A 54 -13.24 -0.73 -7.45
CA GLU A 54 -13.56 0.36 -8.38
C GLU A 54 -12.37 0.74 -9.26
N LEU A 55 -11.14 0.74 -8.68
CA LEU A 55 -9.93 0.97 -9.46
C LEU A 55 -9.62 -0.21 -10.38
N VAL A 56 -9.83 -1.46 -9.90
CA VAL A 56 -9.75 -2.68 -10.72
C VAL A 56 -10.83 -2.63 -11.80
N ASP A 57 -12.06 -2.25 -11.47
CA ASP A 57 -13.14 -2.10 -12.44
C ASP A 57 -12.86 -0.94 -13.43
N SER A 58 -12.30 0.17 -12.93
CA SER A 58 -11.78 1.26 -13.77
C SER A 58 -10.60 0.80 -14.63
N THR A 59 -9.65 0.07 -14.02
CA THR A 59 -8.49 -0.50 -14.73
C THR A 59 -8.93 -1.59 -15.71
N GLN A 60 -9.94 -2.37 -15.34
CA GLN A 60 -10.52 -3.40 -16.19
C GLN A 60 -11.26 -2.79 -17.38
N ARG A 61 -11.97 -1.68 -17.16
CA ARG A 61 -12.58 -0.87 -18.24
C ARG A 61 -11.50 -0.24 -19.12
N GLN A 62 -10.46 0.39 -18.50
CA GLN A 62 -9.32 0.94 -19.23
C GLN A 62 -8.54 -0.16 -19.98
N THR A 63 -8.37 -1.34 -19.34
CA THR A 63 -7.74 -2.50 -19.98
C THR A 63 -8.63 -3.08 -21.08
N GLY A 64 -9.95 -3.02 -20.91
CA GLY A 64 -10.93 -3.34 -21.95
C GLY A 64 -10.78 -2.40 -23.15
N THR A 65 -10.77 -1.10 -22.91
CA THR A 65 -10.53 -0.07 -23.94
C THR A 65 -9.16 -0.22 -24.58
N LEU A 66 -8.11 -0.45 -23.74
CA LEU A 66 -6.76 -0.70 -24.23
C LEU A 66 -6.69 -1.99 -25.06
N ARG A 67 -7.48 -3.02 -24.71
CA ARG A 67 -7.57 -4.25 -25.50
C ARG A 67 -8.28 -4.01 -26.82
N GLU A 68 -9.34 -3.22 -26.82
CA GLU A 68 -10.01 -2.78 -28.06
C GLU A 68 -9.05 -1.95 -28.94
N ASP A 69 -8.26 -1.05 -28.33
CA ASP A 69 -7.23 -0.26 -29.02
C ASP A 69 -6.08 -1.15 -29.53
N VAL A 70 -5.68 -2.18 -28.75
CA VAL A 70 -4.68 -3.17 -29.16
C VAL A 70 -5.23 -4.06 -30.28
N ASP A 71 -6.50 -4.49 -30.19
CA ASP A 71 -7.15 -5.28 -31.24
C ASP A 71 -7.34 -4.43 -32.51
N ALA A 72 -7.71 -3.14 -32.37
CA ALA A 72 -7.77 -2.19 -33.47
C ALA A 72 -6.37 -1.93 -34.07
N SER A 73 -5.35 -1.81 -33.22
CA SER A 73 -3.94 -1.71 -33.63
C SER A 73 -3.46 -2.99 -34.29
N GLY A 74 -3.91 -4.16 -33.78
CA GLY A 74 -3.68 -5.47 -34.39
C GLY A 74 -4.29 -5.58 -35.80
N ALA A 75 -5.51 -5.10 -35.97
CA ALA A 75 -6.17 -5.04 -37.28
C ALA A 75 -5.44 -4.09 -38.25
N VAL A 76 -4.93 -2.97 -37.74
CA VAL A 76 -4.07 -2.05 -38.53
C VAL A 76 -2.74 -2.71 -38.88
N LEU A 77 -2.13 -3.48 -37.97
CA LEU A 77 -0.91 -4.25 -38.21
C LEU A 77 -1.12 -5.38 -39.21
N ASP A 78 -2.25 -6.09 -39.12
CA ASP A 78 -2.60 -7.14 -40.08
C ASP A 78 -2.91 -6.56 -41.48
N LYS A 79 -3.58 -5.41 -41.56
CA LYS A 79 -3.74 -4.67 -42.78
C LYS A 79 -2.41 -4.19 -43.34
N THR A 80 -1.57 -3.62 -42.47
CA THR A 80 -0.20 -3.21 -42.81
C THR A 80 0.64 -4.40 -43.30
N ARG A 81 0.46 -5.58 -42.69
CA ARG A 81 1.08 -6.83 -43.14
C ARG A 81 0.59 -7.28 -44.53
N GLN A 82 -0.70 -7.15 -44.80
CA GLN A 82 -1.25 -7.43 -46.10
C GLN A 82 -0.76 -6.43 -47.15
N ASP A 83 -0.72 -5.16 -46.80
CA ASP A 83 -0.18 -4.09 -47.66
C ASP A 83 1.33 -4.28 -47.90
N PHE A 84 2.06 -4.76 -46.85
CA PHE A 84 3.49 -5.13 -47.00
C PHE A 84 3.69 -6.36 -47.88
N GLN A 85 2.80 -7.37 -47.82
CA GLN A 85 2.84 -8.52 -48.72
C GLN A 85 2.48 -8.14 -50.16
N HIS A 86 1.61 -7.13 -50.33
CA HIS A 86 1.35 -6.53 -51.64
C HIS A 86 2.61 -5.80 -52.13
N PHE A 87 3.23 -4.97 -51.27
CA PHE A 87 4.44 -4.24 -51.52
C PHE A 87 5.61 -5.18 -51.89
N VAL A 88 5.79 -6.29 -51.19
CA VAL A 88 6.82 -7.30 -51.48
C VAL A 88 6.57 -7.95 -52.86
N ARG A 89 5.30 -8.23 -53.23
CA ARG A 89 4.98 -8.75 -54.54
C ARG A 89 5.22 -7.74 -55.66
N ASP A 90 4.91 -6.48 -55.38
CA ASP A 90 5.21 -5.38 -56.33
C ASP A 90 6.73 -5.15 -56.45
N PHE A 91 7.47 -5.35 -55.34
CA PHE A 91 8.93 -5.29 -55.35
C PHE A 91 9.57 -6.46 -56.12
N ASP A 92 8.97 -7.69 -56.00
CA ASP A 92 9.39 -8.84 -56.77
C ASP A 92 9.04 -8.66 -58.29
N SER A 93 7.96 -7.99 -58.59
CA SER A 93 7.59 -7.59 -59.95
C SER A 93 8.57 -6.53 -60.47
N MET A 94 8.91 -5.54 -59.64
CA MET A 94 9.84 -4.49 -59.94
C MET A 94 11.28 -5.04 -60.07
N ASN A 95 11.70 -6.01 -59.20
CA ASN A 95 12.98 -6.70 -59.31
C ASN A 95 13.09 -7.51 -60.62
N ARG A 96 11.99 -8.05 -61.11
CA ARG A 96 11.95 -8.66 -62.47
C ARG A 96 12.05 -7.64 -63.61
N GLN A 97 11.51 -6.43 -63.41
CA GLN A 97 11.69 -5.30 -64.32
C GLN A 97 13.05 -4.64 -64.21
N VAL A 98 13.68 -4.70 -63.01
CA VAL A 98 15.04 -4.16 -62.76
C VAL A 98 16.16 -4.98 -63.44
N GLY A 99 15.89 -6.22 -63.87
CA GLY A 99 16.80 -6.93 -64.83
C GLY A 99 17.04 -6.12 -66.11
N GLU A 100 16.19 -5.17 -66.45
CA GLU A 100 16.33 -4.24 -67.59
C GLU A 100 16.96 -2.88 -67.14
N VAL A 101 17.16 -2.68 -65.84
CA VAL A 101 17.50 -1.34 -65.28
C VAL A 101 18.84 -1.33 -64.55
N VAL A 102 19.88 -1.96 -65.11
CA VAL A 102 21.28 -1.79 -64.65
C VAL A 102 21.72 -0.30 -64.72
N GLN A 103 20.96 0.53 -65.41
CA GLN A 103 21.18 1.98 -65.42
C GLN A 103 20.68 2.72 -64.18
N ALA A 104 19.84 2.12 -63.33
CA ALA A 104 19.27 2.79 -62.16
C ALA A 104 20.07 2.60 -60.85
N ILE A 105 21.28 2.00 -60.93
CA ILE A 105 22.15 1.84 -59.72
C ILE A 105 22.48 3.20 -59.07
N GLY A 106 22.54 4.26 -59.86
CA GLY A 106 22.74 5.63 -59.35
C GLY A 106 21.56 6.16 -58.53
N GLU A 107 20.32 5.75 -58.88
CA GLU A 107 19.12 6.14 -58.09
C GLU A 107 18.97 5.33 -56.81
N VAL A 108 19.41 4.06 -56.83
CA VAL A 108 19.44 3.20 -55.64
C VAL A 108 20.46 3.72 -54.61
N ASP A 109 21.59 4.25 -55.06
CA ASP A 109 22.61 4.83 -54.18
C ASP A 109 22.12 6.14 -53.55
N ALA A 110 21.40 6.97 -54.30
CA ALA A 110 20.74 8.17 -53.76
C ALA A 110 19.64 7.82 -52.75
N THR A 111 18.87 6.75 -53.03
CA THR A 111 17.81 6.25 -52.11
C THR A 111 18.41 5.66 -50.84
N ASN A 112 19.52 4.95 -50.88
CA ASN A 112 20.27 4.45 -49.73
C ASN A 112 20.85 5.57 -48.89
N HIS A 113 21.34 6.66 -49.54
CA HIS A 113 21.80 7.84 -48.83
C HIS A 113 20.65 8.56 -48.09
N GLY A 114 19.50 8.69 -48.73
CA GLY A 114 18.27 9.21 -48.12
C GLY A 114 17.79 8.36 -46.95
N MET A 115 17.79 7.04 -47.12
CA MET A 115 17.38 6.09 -46.05
C MET A 115 18.34 6.10 -44.83
N SER A 116 19.64 6.28 -45.07
CA SER A 116 20.64 6.46 -43.98
C SER A 116 20.37 7.76 -43.19
N GLN A 117 19.98 8.82 -43.89
CA GLN A 117 19.55 10.06 -43.22
C GLN A 117 18.24 9.91 -42.46
N ASP A 118 17.28 9.19 -43.02
CA ASP A 118 15.98 8.94 -42.35
C ASP A 118 16.13 8.01 -41.15
N VAL A 119 16.99 7.00 -41.19
CA VAL A 119 17.34 6.17 -40.03
C VAL A 119 18.00 7.01 -38.93
N SER A 120 18.89 7.93 -39.31
CA SER A 120 19.48 8.88 -38.36
C SER A 120 18.43 9.82 -37.74
N ARG A 121 17.47 10.23 -38.56
CA ARG A 121 16.34 11.07 -38.09
C ARG A 121 15.37 10.32 -37.19
N ILE A 122 15.06 9.06 -37.48
CA ILE A 122 14.27 8.19 -36.64
C ILE A 122 14.99 7.90 -35.32
N ALA A 123 16.30 7.70 -35.33
CA ALA A 123 17.09 7.54 -34.11
C ALA A 123 17.07 8.80 -33.24
N ALA A 124 17.19 9.98 -33.84
CA ALA A 124 17.07 11.26 -33.14
C ALA A 124 15.65 11.46 -32.57
N LEU A 125 14.61 11.13 -33.35
CA LEU A 125 13.21 11.21 -32.88
C LEU A 125 12.94 10.25 -31.74
N SER A 126 13.52 9.06 -31.78
CA SER A 126 13.38 8.06 -30.69
C SER A 126 14.14 8.48 -29.43
N ALA A 127 15.19 9.28 -29.54
CA ALA A 127 15.89 9.90 -28.43
C ALA A 127 15.03 11.03 -27.79
N ASP A 128 14.46 11.91 -28.64
CA ASP A 128 13.56 12.98 -28.20
C ASP A 128 12.31 12.42 -27.45
N VAL A 129 11.70 11.38 -27.99
CA VAL A 129 10.58 10.71 -27.33
C VAL A 129 10.96 10.12 -25.97
N ARG A 130 12.14 9.50 -25.85
CA ARG A 130 12.64 8.99 -24.56
C ARG A 130 12.90 10.11 -23.56
N GLU A 131 13.48 11.21 -23.99
CA GLU A 131 13.70 12.37 -23.12
C GLU A 131 12.38 12.99 -22.66
N ARG A 132 11.40 13.12 -23.56
CA ARG A 132 10.05 13.60 -23.21
C ARG A 132 9.31 12.66 -22.25
N VAL A 133 9.42 11.34 -22.44
CA VAL A 133 8.85 10.34 -21.52
C VAL A 133 9.52 10.43 -20.15
N ALA A 134 10.84 10.59 -20.10
CA ALA A 134 11.56 10.79 -18.84
C ALA A 134 11.14 12.10 -18.16
N SER A 135 11.02 13.20 -18.92
CA SER A 135 10.51 14.49 -18.42
C SER A 135 9.08 14.38 -17.92
N MET A 136 8.20 13.69 -18.66
CA MET A 136 6.81 13.48 -18.28
C MET A 136 6.69 12.64 -17.01
N SER A 137 7.54 11.63 -16.82
CA SER A 137 7.62 10.87 -15.55
C SER A 137 8.00 11.78 -14.38
N GLY A 138 8.96 12.68 -14.58
CA GLY A 138 9.34 13.68 -13.57
C GLY A 138 8.22 14.68 -13.26
N GLU A 139 7.43 15.07 -14.27
CA GLU A 139 6.26 15.94 -14.05
C GLU A 139 5.13 15.22 -13.33
N ILE A 140 4.87 13.95 -13.64
CA ILE A 140 3.90 13.12 -12.92
C ILE A 140 4.28 13.01 -11.44
N ASP A 141 5.55 12.75 -11.14
CA ASP A 141 6.04 12.72 -9.77
C ASP A 141 5.93 14.08 -9.06
N ARG A 142 6.11 15.18 -9.79
CA ARG A 142 5.90 16.53 -9.25
C ARG A 142 4.43 16.80 -8.97
N ILE A 143 3.54 16.45 -9.89
CA ILE A 143 2.08 16.57 -9.71
C ILE A 143 1.62 15.72 -8.52
N ARG A 144 2.14 14.50 -8.39
CA ARG A 144 1.85 13.64 -7.25
C ARG A 144 2.25 14.30 -5.93
N ARG A 145 3.47 14.82 -5.81
CA ARG A 145 3.93 15.56 -4.62
C ARG A 145 3.10 16.81 -4.34
N GLN A 146 2.70 17.54 -5.38
CA GLN A 146 1.82 18.71 -5.22
C GLN A 146 0.42 18.31 -4.74
N THR A 147 -0.12 17.20 -5.23
CA THR A 147 -1.41 16.67 -4.76
C THR A 147 -1.31 16.20 -3.31
N GLU A 148 -0.22 15.52 -2.93
CA GLU A 148 0.08 15.15 -1.55
C GLU A 148 0.16 16.40 -0.65
N SER A 149 0.85 17.46 -1.08
CA SER A 149 0.96 18.73 -0.34
C SER A 149 -0.38 19.46 -0.23
N VAL A 150 -1.22 19.46 -1.27
CA VAL A 150 -2.58 20.03 -1.20
C VAL A 150 -3.44 19.23 -0.22
N GLN A 151 -3.34 17.92 -0.20
CA GLN A 151 -4.03 17.06 0.78
C GLN A 151 -3.57 17.35 2.21
N GLU A 152 -2.27 17.58 2.41
CA GLU A 152 -1.69 17.97 3.69
C GLU A 152 -2.25 19.33 4.16
N VAL A 153 -2.25 20.35 3.29
CA VAL A 153 -2.84 21.67 3.59
C VAL A 153 -4.34 21.56 3.87
N LEU A 154 -5.07 20.72 3.13
CA LEU A 154 -6.49 20.44 3.39
C LEU A 154 -6.71 19.71 4.71
N SER A 155 -5.74 18.88 5.15
CA SER A 155 -5.78 18.21 6.44
C SER A 155 -5.55 19.13 7.62
N ASP A 156 -4.75 20.19 7.43
CA ASP A 156 -4.52 21.26 8.41
C ASP A 156 -5.69 22.26 8.49
N MET A 157 -6.52 22.34 7.45
CA MET A 157 -7.76 23.12 7.46
C MET A 157 -8.87 22.39 8.23
N ARG A 158 -8.78 22.41 9.55
CA ARG A 158 -9.81 21.89 10.45
C ARG A 158 -11.10 22.70 10.25
N THR A 159 -12.04 22.14 9.50
CA THR A 159 -13.36 22.74 9.28
C THR A 159 -14.40 22.30 10.33
N GLY A 160 -13.98 21.49 11.30
CA GLY A 160 -14.73 21.25 12.56
C GLY A 160 -15.71 20.08 12.55
N ASN A 161 -15.91 19.34 11.48
CA ASN A 161 -16.76 18.13 11.49
C ASN A 161 -16.62 17.22 10.24
N THR A 162 -15.49 17.19 9.60
CA THR A 162 -15.25 16.31 8.46
C THR A 162 -14.80 14.92 8.95
N ALA A 163 -14.88 13.92 8.10
CA ALA A 163 -14.31 12.62 8.45
C ALA A 163 -12.78 12.63 8.45
N PHE A 164 -12.18 13.58 7.81
CA PHE A 164 -10.75 13.80 7.90
C PHE A 164 -10.36 14.29 9.32
N ASP A 165 -11.17 15.16 9.93
CA ASP A 165 -11.00 15.57 11.34
C ASP A 165 -11.10 14.34 12.26
N ARG A 166 -12.12 13.50 12.05
CA ARG A 166 -12.30 12.25 12.83
C ARG A 166 -11.18 11.25 12.62
N LEU A 167 -10.67 11.13 11.39
CA LEU A 167 -9.51 10.29 11.08
C LEU A 167 -8.25 10.82 11.77
N SER A 168 -8.03 12.14 11.75
CA SER A 168 -6.92 12.80 12.45
C SER A 168 -7.00 12.58 13.96
N GLU A 169 -8.18 12.72 14.56
CA GLU A 169 -8.39 12.42 15.99
C GLU A 169 -8.10 10.94 16.30
N THR A 170 -8.53 10.04 15.42
CA THR A 170 -8.24 8.61 15.56
C THR A 170 -6.75 8.30 15.45
N LEU A 171 -6.06 8.93 14.51
CA LEU A 171 -4.60 8.81 14.34
C LEU A 171 -3.86 9.35 15.57
N ASP A 172 -4.27 10.50 16.10
CA ASP A 172 -3.68 11.07 17.33
C ASP A 172 -3.93 10.16 18.55
N ALA A 173 -5.16 9.64 18.70
CA ALA A 173 -5.47 8.68 19.75
C ALA A 173 -4.67 7.39 19.60
N PHE A 174 -4.49 6.90 18.39
CA PHE A 174 -3.65 5.74 18.07
C PHE A 174 -2.19 6.00 18.43
N ARG A 175 -1.65 7.13 18.00
CA ARG A 175 -0.27 7.54 18.31
C ARG A 175 -0.04 7.58 19.83
N LEU A 176 -0.92 8.24 20.58
CA LEU A 176 -0.84 8.32 22.04
C LEU A 176 -0.97 6.94 22.72
N ALA A 177 -1.83 6.07 22.20
CA ALA A 177 -1.96 4.72 22.73
C ALA A 177 -0.73 3.86 22.43
N ALA A 178 -0.11 4.04 21.25
CA ALA A 178 1.14 3.38 20.87
C ALA A 178 2.31 3.84 21.74
N ILE A 179 2.42 5.16 22.02
CA ILE A 179 3.41 5.71 22.95
C ILE A 179 3.27 5.06 24.33
N ARG A 180 2.07 5.09 24.91
CA ARG A 180 1.82 4.48 26.24
C ARG A 180 2.16 2.99 26.27
N LEU A 181 1.88 2.27 25.20
CA LEU A 181 2.20 0.85 25.08
C LEU A 181 3.72 0.62 25.08
N LEU A 182 4.46 1.45 24.34
CA LEU A 182 5.92 1.37 24.27
C LEU A 182 6.58 1.84 25.58
N ASP A 183 6.06 2.89 26.21
CA ASP A 183 6.55 3.35 27.52
C ASP A 183 6.33 2.29 28.59
N HIS A 184 5.15 1.67 28.63
CA HIS A 184 4.91 0.57 29.56
C HIS A 184 5.82 -0.64 29.29
N ALA A 185 6.18 -0.90 28.03
CA ALA A 185 7.18 -1.93 27.70
C ALA A 185 8.58 -1.54 28.26
N ARG A 186 8.96 -0.27 28.15
CA ARG A 186 10.23 0.25 28.73
C ARG A 186 10.26 0.15 30.25
N GLU A 187 9.14 0.49 30.91
CA GLU A 187 9.01 0.35 32.39
C GLU A 187 9.18 -1.13 32.83
N ARG A 188 8.85 -2.07 31.97
CA ARG A 188 9.07 -3.50 32.18
C ARG A 188 10.49 -3.95 31.83
N GLY A 189 11.37 -3.03 31.46
CA GLY A 189 12.77 -3.29 31.14
C GLY A 189 12.99 -3.78 29.70
N LEU A 190 12.04 -3.62 28.78
CA LEU A 190 12.21 -3.98 27.38
C LEU A 190 12.87 -2.84 26.61
N ASP A 191 13.91 -3.17 25.84
CA ASP A 191 14.55 -2.23 24.93
C ASP A 191 13.72 -2.06 23.65
N VAL A 192 12.81 -1.08 23.64
CA VAL A 192 11.95 -0.79 22.49
C VAL A 192 12.70 -0.17 21.32
N PHE A 193 13.94 0.29 21.51
CA PHE A 193 14.81 0.79 20.45
C PHE A 193 15.72 -0.30 19.86
N ASP A 194 15.61 -1.56 20.29
CA ASP A 194 16.37 -2.65 19.68
C ASP A 194 16.04 -2.77 18.19
N ARG A 195 17.07 -2.71 17.37
CA ARG A 195 17.01 -2.84 15.89
C ARG A 195 17.83 -4.04 15.39
N HIS A 196 18.11 -5.00 16.28
CA HIS A 196 18.74 -6.27 15.94
C HIS A 196 17.68 -7.27 15.51
N TYR A 197 17.34 -7.23 14.23
CA TYR A 197 16.31 -8.09 13.66
C TYR A 197 16.83 -9.53 13.49
N GLN A 198 16.43 -10.42 14.39
CA GLN A 198 16.77 -11.83 14.33
C GLN A 198 15.79 -12.56 13.42
N ARG A 199 16.28 -13.06 12.28
CA ARG A 199 15.42 -13.76 11.32
C ARG A 199 14.80 -15.02 11.94
N ILE A 200 13.49 -15.17 11.78
CA ILE A 200 12.76 -16.39 12.17
C ILE A 200 13.03 -17.47 11.13
N ALA A 201 13.61 -18.57 11.56
CA ALA A 201 13.97 -19.67 10.66
C ALA A 201 12.74 -20.23 9.96
N GLY A 202 12.89 -20.56 8.67
CA GLY A 202 11.82 -21.14 7.85
C GLY A 202 10.68 -20.19 7.50
N SER A 203 10.80 -18.87 7.77
CA SER A 203 9.78 -17.90 7.36
C SER A 203 10.03 -17.41 5.94
N GLU A 204 9.00 -17.53 5.09
CA GLU A 204 8.94 -16.97 3.74
C GLU A 204 7.53 -16.43 3.51
N PRO A 205 7.33 -15.10 3.37
CA PRO A 205 8.35 -14.03 3.42
C PRO A 205 9.13 -13.92 4.74
N PRO A 206 10.34 -13.30 4.72
CA PRO A 206 11.18 -13.18 5.91
C PRO A 206 10.46 -12.46 7.06
N ARG A 207 10.54 -13.03 8.25
CA ARG A 207 10.04 -12.43 9.48
C ARG A 207 11.16 -12.39 10.52
N TYR A 208 11.03 -11.48 11.49
CA TYR A 208 12.09 -11.18 12.43
C TYR A 208 11.55 -11.05 13.85
N HIS A 209 12.45 -11.22 14.82
CA HIS A 209 12.26 -10.89 16.21
C HIS A 209 13.19 -9.76 16.64
N THR A 210 12.73 -8.98 17.60
CA THR A 210 13.51 -8.01 18.36
C THR A 210 13.40 -8.33 19.85
N ALA A 211 14.18 -7.64 20.68
CA ALA A 211 14.15 -7.85 22.13
C ALA A 211 12.80 -7.54 22.79
N TYR A 212 11.98 -6.68 22.17
CA TYR A 212 10.75 -6.17 22.76
C TYR A 212 9.46 -6.77 22.15
N ASP A 213 9.52 -7.30 20.92
CA ASP A 213 8.33 -7.63 20.13
C ASP A 213 7.40 -8.62 20.84
N ARG A 214 7.95 -9.66 21.49
CA ARG A 214 7.15 -10.66 22.23
C ARG A 214 6.45 -10.07 23.45
N GLY A 215 7.06 -9.02 24.03
CA GLY A 215 6.50 -8.37 25.21
C GLY A 215 5.32 -7.44 24.93
N ILE A 216 5.14 -7.04 23.66
CA ILE A 216 4.08 -6.12 23.22
C ILE A 216 3.11 -6.71 22.20
N ASP A 217 3.42 -7.87 21.62
CA ASP A 217 2.73 -8.47 20.47
C ASP A 217 1.20 -8.48 20.65
N GLU A 218 0.70 -9.11 21.70
CA GLU A 218 -0.74 -9.21 21.96
C GLU A 218 -1.37 -7.84 22.25
N ALA A 219 -0.71 -7.02 23.08
CA ALA A 219 -1.19 -5.69 23.42
C ALA A 219 -1.27 -4.78 22.20
N LEU A 220 -0.23 -4.84 21.36
CA LEU A 220 -0.16 -4.08 20.11
C LEU A 220 -1.21 -4.57 19.12
N THR A 221 -1.34 -5.88 18.93
CA THR A 221 -2.34 -6.44 17.99
C THR A 221 -3.75 -6.00 18.37
N ARG A 222 -4.12 -6.06 19.66
CA ARG A 222 -5.41 -5.54 20.16
C ARG A 222 -5.58 -4.04 19.93
N LEU A 223 -4.52 -3.25 20.10
CA LEU A 223 -4.56 -1.82 19.79
C LEU A 223 -4.81 -1.60 18.30
N LEU A 224 -4.07 -2.31 17.43
CA LEU A 224 -4.24 -2.20 15.97
C LEU A 224 -5.64 -2.58 15.51
N ASP A 225 -6.24 -3.60 16.10
CA ASP A 225 -7.60 -4.05 15.75
C ASP A 225 -8.67 -3.05 16.20
N ARG A 226 -8.57 -2.49 17.41
CA ARG A 226 -9.46 -1.42 17.86
C ARG A 226 -9.38 -0.16 17.02
N VAL A 227 -8.17 0.24 16.63
CA VAL A 227 -7.98 1.40 15.74
C VAL A 227 -8.70 1.16 14.43
N LEU A 228 -8.61 -0.04 13.91
CA LEU A 228 -9.22 -0.38 12.63
C LEU A 228 -10.75 -0.45 12.68
N GLU A 229 -11.33 -0.88 13.81
CA GLU A 229 -12.78 -0.80 14.05
C GLU A 229 -13.29 0.64 14.11
N ALA A 230 -12.46 1.55 14.59
CA ALA A 230 -12.82 2.96 14.73
C ALA A 230 -12.69 3.76 13.43
N VAL A 231 -11.99 3.23 12.41
CA VAL A 231 -11.79 3.91 11.12
C VAL A 231 -12.68 3.26 10.07
N PRO A 232 -13.85 3.85 9.76
CA PRO A 232 -14.67 3.35 8.68
C PRO A 232 -13.86 3.34 7.39
N GLY A 233 -13.79 2.19 6.78
CA GLY A 233 -13.04 2.02 5.55
C GLY A 233 -11.54 1.81 5.70
N GLY A 234 -11.01 1.57 6.90
CA GLY A 234 -9.62 1.16 7.10
C GLY A 234 -9.32 -0.23 6.55
N SER A 235 -8.16 -0.40 5.92
CA SER A 235 -7.64 -1.69 5.47
C SER A 235 -6.77 -2.35 6.52
N TYR A 236 -5.98 -1.57 7.22
CA TYR A 236 -5.12 -1.99 8.30
C TYR A 236 -4.72 -0.80 9.17
N ALA A 237 -4.35 -1.10 10.40
CA ALA A 237 -3.58 -0.21 11.25
C ALA A 237 -2.24 -0.87 11.54
N LEU A 238 -1.17 -0.10 11.61
CA LEU A 238 0.18 -0.62 11.76
C LEU A 238 1.02 0.32 12.63
N LEU A 239 1.84 -0.26 13.48
CA LEU A 239 2.93 0.41 14.16
C LEU A 239 4.23 -0.13 13.58
N VAL A 240 5.06 0.74 13.05
CA VAL A 240 6.37 0.36 12.50
C VAL A 240 7.47 1.20 13.12
N ASP A 241 8.63 0.61 13.31
CA ASP A 241 9.80 1.38 13.69
C ASP A 241 10.37 2.16 12.48
N ALA A 242 11.36 3.02 12.75
CA ALA A 242 11.94 3.89 11.72
C ALA A 242 12.61 3.14 10.55
N ARG A 243 12.81 1.81 10.66
CA ARG A 243 13.30 0.94 9.57
C ARG A 243 12.20 0.11 8.91
N GLY A 244 10.94 0.35 9.28
CA GLY A 244 9.80 -0.35 8.70
C GLY A 244 9.46 -1.69 9.34
N TYR A 245 10.09 -2.06 10.45
CA TYR A 245 9.76 -3.27 11.18
C TYR A 245 8.41 -3.14 11.89
N ALA A 246 7.51 -4.07 11.63
CA ALA A 246 6.22 -4.19 12.27
C ALA A 246 6.25 -5.32 13.31
N PRO A 247 6.38 -5.02 14.61
CA PRO A 247 6.43 -6.05 15.66
C PRO A 247 5.15 -6.87 15.76
N ALA A 248 4.01 -6.30 15.40
CA ALA A 248 2.73 -6.98 15.26
C ALA A 248 1.95 -6.44 14.06
N HIS A 249 0.89 -7.12 13.69
CA HIS A 249 -0.06 -6.67 12.68
C HIS A 249 -1.48 -6.93 13.21
N ASN A 250 -2.51 -6.41 12.53
CA ASN A 250 -3.89 -6.77 12.83
C ASN A 250 -4.06 -8.30 12.81
N SER A 251 -4.91 -8.83 13.67
CA SER A 251 -5.13 -10.28 13.81
C SER A 251 -5.39 -10.97 12.47
N ARG A 252 -6.14 -10.33 11.59
CA ARG A 252 -6.46 -10.82 10.24
C ARG A 252 -5.22 -11.04 9.36
N TYR A 253 -4.11 -10.36 9.65
CA TYR A 253 -2.84 -10.50 8.94
C TYR A 253 -1.74 -11.16 9.78
N SER A 254 -2.12 -11.71 10.93
CA SER A 254 -1.20 -12.34 11.88
C SER A 254 -1.39 -13.86 11.94
N HIS A 255 -1.80 -14.46 10.81
CA HIS A 255 -1.92 -15.91 10.72
C HIS A 255 -0.54 -16.58 10.79
N PRO A 256 -0.46 -17.78 11.39
CA PRO A 256 0.71 -18.61 11.26
C PRO A 256 1.05 -18.86 9.79
N PRO A 257 2.33 -19.01 9.42
CA PRO A 257 2.71 -19.39 8.07
C PRO A 257 2.03 -20.67 7.63
N SER A 258 1.45 -20.66 6.43
CA SER A 258 0.83 -21.83 5.84
C SER A 258 1.83 -22.74 5.12
N GLY A 259 3.02 -22.23 4.79
CA GLY A 259 4.01 -22.84 3.92
C GLY A 259 3.78 -22.55 2.43
N ASP A 260 2.72 -21.83 2.09
CA ASP A 260 2.47 -21.31 0.75
C ASP A 260 2.86 -19.83 0.71
N PRO A 261 3.95 -19.43 0.03
CA PRO A 261 4.41 -18.04 0.00
C PRO A 261 3.36 -17.05 -0.50
N ALA A 262 2.50 -17.45 -1.44
CA ALA A 262 1.46 -16.57 -1.99
C ALA A 262 0.37 -16.27 -0.95
N GLN A 263 -0.02 -17.25 -0.14
CA GLN A 263 -0.94 -17.05 0.97
C GLN A 263 -0.28 -16.28 2.12
N ASP A 264 0.98 -16.58 2.41
CA ASP A 264 1.70 -15.99 3.54
C ASP A 264 2.05 -14.52 3.29
N ILE A 265 2.29 -14.11 2.04
CA ILE A 265 2.39 -12.69 1.66
C ILE A 265 1.14 -11.92 2.07
N ALA A 266 -0.05 -12.50 1.90
CA ALA A 266 -1.32 -11.84 2.19
C ALA A 266 -1.74 -11.95 3.66
N ARG A 267 -1.47 -13.06 4.34
CA ARG A 267 -2.06 -13.39 5.64
C ARG A 267 -1.08 -13.40 6.81
N SER A 268 0.23 -13.55 6.56
CA SER A 268 1.28 -13.61 7.58
C SER A 268 2.20 -12.39 7.49
N ARG A 269 1.67 -11.23 7.87
CA ARG A 269 2.36 -9.94 7.68
C ARG A 269 3.01 -9.38 8.96
N HIS A 270 2.74 -9.94 10.12
CA HIS A 270 3.36 -9.54 11.39
C HIS A 270 4.84 -9.91 11.42
N LYS A 271 5.62 -9.16 12.16
CA LYS A 271 7.08 -9.37 12.33
C LYS A 271 7.88 -9.26 11.02
N ARG A 272 7.35 -8.51 10.06
CA ARG A 272 8.02 -8.21 8.78
C ARG A 272 8.65 -6.82 8.81
N ILE A 273 9.62 -6.63 7.94
CA ILE A 273 10.17 -5.31 7.62
C ILE A 273 9.55 -4.89 6.29
N PHE A 274 8.95 -3.71 6.27
CA PHE A 274 8.38 -3.07 5.08
C PHE A 274 9.37 -2.01 4.61
N ASP A 275 10.41 -2.44 3.90
CA ASP A 275 11.56 -1.65 3.45
C ASP A 275 11.52 -1.29 1.96
N ASP A 276 10.39 -1.55 1.29
CA ASP A 276 10.15 -1.00 -0.04
C ASP A 276 10.18 0.55 0.02
N PRO A 277 10.43 1.25 -1.12
CA PRO A 277 10.62 2.70 -1.12
C PRO A 277 9.49 3.50 -0.45
N VAL A 278 8.25 2.99 -0.50
CA VAL A 278 7.09 3.64 0.12
C VAL A 278 7.02 3.29 1.60
N GLY A 279 7.17 2.03 1.94
CA GLY A 279 7.18 1.54 3.32
C GLY A 279 8.28 2.22 4.15
N ALA A 280 9.48 2.32 3.59
CA ALA A 280 10.62 2.99 4.22
C ALA A 280 10.35 4.50 4.44
N ARG A 281 9.78 5.19 3.43
CA ARG A 281 9.42 6.61 3.55
C ARG A 281 8.36 6.84 4.63
N LEU A 282 7.32 6.00 4.67
CA LEU A 282 6.25 6.09 5.67
C LEU A 282 6.75 5.79 7.09
N ALA A 283 7.71 4.86 7.24
CA ALA A 283 8.31 4.50 8.52
C ALA A 283 9.26 5.59 9.04
N ALA A 284 10.00 6.23 8.16
CA ALA A 284 10.93 7.32 8.47
C ALA A 284 10.25 8.70 8.52
N ASN A 285 8.93 8.76 8.41
CA ASN A 285 8.18 10.02 8.44
C ASN A 285 8.45 10.79 9.74
N THR A 286 8.81 12.07 9.60
CA THR A 286 8.95 13.03 10.71
C THR A 286 8.02 14.24 10.57
N GLU A 287 7.26 14.31 9.48
CA GLU A 287 6.24 15.35 9.24
C GLU A 287 4.98 15.02 10.03
N THR A 288 4.19 16.02 10.38
CA THR A 288 2.98 15.86 11.20
C THR A 288 2.05 14.79 10.64
N LEU A 289 1.94 14.71 9.31
CA LEU A 289 1.14 13.72 8.60
C LEU A 289 1.73 13.51 7.21
N LEU A 290 1.94 12.27 6.82
CA LEU A 290 2.37 11.89 5.49
C LEU A 290 1.32 11.00 4.84
N PHE A 291 0.82 11.41 3.68
CA PHE A 291 -0.15 10.66 2.90
C PHE A 291 0.53 10.09 1.65
N GLN A 292 0.35 8.79 1.38
CA GLN A 292 0.89 8.15 0.19
C GLN A 292 -0.09 7.17 -0.43
N THR A 293 -0.18 7.21 -1.77
CA THR A 293 -0.94 6.24 -2.56
C THR A 293 0.05 5.33 -3.30
N TYR A 294 -0.09 4.03 -3.14
CA TYR A 294 0.81 3.05 -3.76
C TYR A 294 0.14 1.71 -4.02
N SER A 295 0.76 0.90 -4.89
CA SER A 295 0.37 -0.49 -5.06
C SER A 295 1.16 -1.39 -4.11
N ARG A 296 0.45 -2.22 -3.36
CA ARG A 296 1.05 -3.22 -2.47
C ARG A 296 1.64 -4.39 -3.25
N ASP A 297 2.43 -5.21 -2.54
CA ASP A 297 2.93 -6.52 -3.00
C ASP A 297 1.79 -7.49 -3.42
N THR A 298 0.57 -7.26 -2.96
CA THR A 298 -0.64 -7.98 -3.36
C THR A 298 -1.31 -7.44 -4.63
N GLY A 299 -0.77 -6.35 -5.22
CA GLY A 299 -1.37 -5.64 -6.36
C GLY A 299 -2.50 -4.67 -6.00
N GLU A 300 -2.85 -4.55 -4.73
CA GLU A 300 -3.88 -3.64 -4.24
C GLU A 300 -3.35 -2.20 -4.20
N ILE A 301 -4.16 -1.23 -4.65
CA ILE A 301 -3.87 0.19 -4.43
C ILE A 301 -4.37 0.59 -3.05
N VAL A 302 -3.48 1.15 -2.28
CA VAL A 302 -3.71 1.57 -0.90
C VAL A 302 -3.35 3.04 -0.74
N ASN A 303 -4.21 3.78 -0.06
CA ASN A 303 -3.87 5.08 0.48
C ASN A 303 -3.41 4.88 1.93
N ASP A 304 -2.19 5.23 2.22
CA ASP A 304 -1.57 5.03 3.52
C ASP A 304 -1.28 6.37 4.17
N ILE A 305 -1.68 6.52 5.41
CA ILE A 305 -1.43 7.71 6.20
C ILE A 305 -0.47 7.32 7.31
N SER A 306 0.60 8.09 7.44
CA SER A 306 1.63 7.91 8.46
C SER A 306 1.72 9.13 9.35
N VAL A 307 1.76 8.89 10.66
CA VAL A 307 2.00 9.90 11.70
C VAL A 307 3.23 9.47 12.49
N PRO A 308 4.23 10.36 12.67
CA PRO A 308 5.46 10.02 13.37
C PRO A 308 5.24 9.78 14.86
N LEU A 309 6.02 8.88 15.40
CA LEU A 309 6.01 8.56 16.81
C LEU A 309 7.40 8.84 17.42
N PHE A 310 7.41 9.68 18.44
CA PHE A 310 8.60 10.02 19.20
C PHE A 310 8.47 9.52 20.62
N LEU A 311 9.56 8.98 21.17
CA LEU A 311 9.70 8.62 22.57
C LEU A 311 10.84 9.45 23.17
N ASP A 312 10.57 10.24 24.19
CA ASP A 312 11.53 11.16 24.83
C ASP A 312 12.24 12.08 23.81
N GLY A 313 11.56 12.48 22.75
CA GLY A 313 12.10 13.33 21.68
C GLY A 313 12.90 12.58 20.60
N GLU A 314 13.13 11.28 20.76
CA GLU A 314 13.76 10.43 19.74
C GLU A 314 12.72 9.83 18.81
N HIS A 315 12.95 9.90 17.50
CA HIS A 315 12.07 9.31 16.50
C HIS A 315 12.12 7.78 16.57
N TRP A 316 11.04 7.18 17.06
CA TRP A 316 10.93 5.73 17.18
C TRP A 316 10.51 5.07 15.86
N GLY A 317 9.61 5.71 15.15
CA GLY A 317 8.98 5.22 13.93
C GLY A 317 7.65 5.91 13.67
N ALA A 318 6.65 5.17 13.20
CA ALA A 318 5.37 5.74 12.82
C ALA A 318 4.18 4.81 13.11
N VAL A 319 3.03 5.42 13.42
CA VAL A 319 1.73 4.76 13.29
C VAL A 319 1.20 4.97 11.87
N ARG A 320 0.60 3.95 11.30
CA ARG A 320 0.11 3.98 9.92
C ARG A 320 -1.30 3.42 9.84
N ILE A 321 -2.13 4.01 9.00
CA ILE A 321 -3.45 3.49 8.66
C ILE A 321 -3.56 3.43 7.15
N GLY A 322 -3.77 2.24 6.63
CA GLY A 322 -4.13 2.05 5.24
C GLY A 322 -5.62 2.24 5.04
N LEU A 323 -6.01 3.00 4.03
CA LEU A 323 -7.39 3.39 3.75
C LEU A 323 -7.86 2.91 2.37
N ASP A 324 -9.11 2.41 2.30
CA ASP A 324 -9.90 2.36 1.07
C ASP A 324 -10.65 3.71 0.90
N TYR A 325 -10.13 4.58 0.04
CA TYR A 325 -10.65 5.95 -0.08
C TYR A 325 -12.14 6.00 -0.49
N VAL A 326 -12.64 5.09 -1.32
CA VAL A 326 -14.04 5.10 -1.78
C VAL A 326 -14.99 4.70 -0.66
N ARG A 327 -14.64 3.69 0.14
CA ARG A 327 -15.43 3.32 1.31
C ARG A 327 -15.35 4.37 2.41
N PHE A 328 -14.21 4.98 2.61
CA PHE A 328 -14.06 6.10 3.52
C PHE A 328 -14.98 7.25 3.09
N GLN A 329 -14.96 7.62 1.82
CA GLN A 329 -15.82 8.68 1.27
C GLN A 329 -17.32 8.33 1.35
N ALA A 330 -17.71 7.10 1.07
CA ALA A 330 -19.10 6.66 1.16
C ALA A 330 -19.68 6.74 2.59
N THR A 331 -18.86 6.54 3.62
CA THR A 331 -19.24 6.75 5.03
C THR A 331 -19.34 8.23 5.41
N LEU A 332 -18.70 9.14 4.64
CA LEU A 332 -18.88 10.59 4.79
C LEU A 332 -20.26 11.04 4.33
N ASP A 333 -20.67 10.55 3.18
CA ASP A 333 -21.95 10.88 2.54
C ASP A 333 -23.14 10.27 3.31
N ALA A 334 -22.92 9.15 4.02
CA ALA A 334 -23.95 8.45 4.79
C ALA A 334 -24.22 9.03 6.19
N GLY A 335 -23.40 9.96 6.68
CA GLY A 335 -23.61 10.62 7.98
C GLY A 335 -23.51 9.71 9.21
N GLU A 336 -22.92 8.51 9.11
CA GLU A 336 -22.79 7.60 10.23
C GLU A 336 -21.80 8.12 11.29
N PRO A 337 -22.17 8.18 12.58
CA PRO A 337 -21.27 8.62 13.63
C PRO A 337 -20.18 7.56 13.87
N ALA A 338 -18.91 7.97 13.78
CA ALA A 338 -17.79 7.14 14.19
C ALA A 338 -17.91 6.78 15.68
N ARG A 339 -17.67 5.53 16.02
CA ARG A 339 -17.62 5.09 17.42
C ARG A 339 -16.35 5.64 18.10
N PRO A 340 -16.42 6.21 19.29
CA PRO A 340 -15.26 6.78 19.95
C PRO A 340 -14.24 5.68 20.32
N VAL A 341 -12.99 5.91 20.01
CA VAL A 341 -11.85 5.01 20.32
C VAL A 341 -11.51 4.99 21.81
N VAL A 342 -12.07 5.91 22.59
CA VAL A 342 -11.69 6.13 23.99
C VAL A 342 -12.86 5.92 24.91
N ALA A 343 -12.95 4.76 25.51
CA ALA A 343 -13.36 4.57 26.90
C ALA A 343 -13.01 3.14 27.33
N ALA A 344 -11.88 2.98 27.97
CA ALA A 344 -11.59 2.07 29.07
C ALA A 344 -10.07 1.89 29.17
N ALA A 345 -9.41 2.88 29.75
CA ALA A 345 -8.19 2.63 30.47
C ALA A 345 -8.58 2.76 31.95
N GLY A 346 -8.83 1.64 32.59
CA GLY A 346 -8.80 1.39 33.99
C GLY A 346 -7.82 0.27 34.20
#